data_2402d215d3c15addfebdbb782f092349
#
_entry.id   2402d215d3c15addfebdbb782f092349
#
_cell.length_a   1.000
_cell.length_b   1.000
_cell.length_c   1.000
_cell.angle_alpha   90.00
_cell.angle_beta   90.00
_cell.angle_gamma   90.00
#
_symmetry.space_group_name_H-M   'P 1'
#
loop_
_entity.id
_entity.type
_entity.pdbx_description
1 polymer ?
#
loop_
_entity_poly.entity_id
_entity_poly.type
_entity_poly.pdbx_seq_one_letter_code
_entity_poly.pdbx_strand_id
1 'polypeptide(L)'
;MLRNLFRRRLFSCPTKYYFMLLVLSLITFSVLRIHQKPEFFSVRHLELAGDDPYSNVNCTKILQGDPEEIQKVKLEILTVQFKKRPRRTPHDYINMTRDCASFIRTRKYIVEPLTKEEVGFPIAYSIVVHHKIEMLDRLLRAIYMPQNFYCIHVDRKAEESFLAAVQGIASCFDNVFVASQLESVVYASWSRVKADLNCMKDLYRMNANWKYLINLCGMDFPIKTNLEIVRKLKCSTGENNLETEKMPPNKEERWKKRYTVVDGKLTNTGIVKAPPPLKTPLFSGSAYFVVTREYVGYVLENENIQKLMEWAQDTYSPDEFLWATIQRIPEVPGSFPSSNKYDLSDMNAIARFVKWQYFEGDVSNGAPYPPCSGVHVRSVCVFGAGDLSWMLRQHHLFANKFDMDVDPFAIQCLDEHLRRKALENLEH
;
A
#
# COMPACT_ATOMS: atom_id res chain seq x y z
N MET A 1 8.87 -25.85 -37.70
CA MET A 1 9.80 -24.73 -37.76
C MET A 1 9.06 -23.53 -37.18
N LEU A 2 9.32 -23.17 -35.93
CA LEU A 2 9.00 -21.99 -35.10
C LEU A 2 8.77 -22.43 -33.66
N ARG A 3 9.84 -22.86 -33.03
CA ARG A 3 10.03 -22.92 -31.58
C ARG A 3 10.93 -21.76 -31.21
N ASN A 4 10.69 -21.16 -30.07
CA ASN A 4 11.45 -20.10 -29.38
C ASN A 4 10.97 -18.67 -29.66
N LEU A 5 10.14 -18.16 -28.72
CA LEU A 5 10.12 -16.75 -28.33
C LEU A 5 9.19 -16.57 -27.09
N PHE A 6 9.56 -17.19 -25.95
CA PHE A 6 9.11 -16.72 -24.63
C PHE A 6 10.31 -16.75 -23.67
N ARG A 7 11.24 -15.80 -23.87
CA ARG A 7 12.21 -15.45 -22.84
C ARG A 7 11.53 -14.47 -21.89
N ARG A 8 11.23 -14.96 -20.68
CA ARG A 8 10.93 -14.15 -19.51
C ARG A 8 12.03 -13.09 -19.34
N ARG A 9 11.74 -11.84 -19.60
CA ARG A 9 12.57 -10.72 -19.12
C ARG A 9 12.28 -10.56 -17.64
N LEU A 10 13.09 -11.18 -16.80
CA LEU A 10 13.36 -10.73 -15.46
C LEU A 10 13.92 -9.31 -15.58
N PHE A 11 13.20 -8.31 -15.08
CA PHE A 11 13.68 -6.94 -14.98
C PHE A 11 14.79 -6.91 -13.92
N SER A 12 16.02 -7.10 -14.37
CA SER A 12 17.21 -6.73 -13.60
C SER A 12 17.51 -5.26 -13.90
N CYS A 13 17.69 -4.47 -12.87
CA CYS A 13 18.23 -3.12 -12.97
C CYS A 13 19.51 -3.15 -13.83
N PRO A 14 19.70 -2.27 -14.83
CA PRO A 14 20.88 -2.33 -15.67
C PRO A 14 22.15 -1.99 -14.87
N THR A 15 22.99 -2.98 -14.68
CA THR A 15 24.33 -2.93 -14.03
C THR A 15 25.35 -2.16 -14.87
N LYS A 16 25.00 -1.05 -15.52
CA LYS A 16 25.92 -0.30 -16.39
C LYS A 16 26.85 0.67 -15.67
N TYR A 17 26.79 0.81 -14.35
CA TYR A 17 27.64 1.73 -13.59
C TYR A 17 28.81 1.09 -12.87
N TYR A 18 28.99 -0.23 -12.89
CA TYR A 18 30.07 -0.90 -12.13
C TYR A 18 31.38 -1.08 -12.85
N PHE A 19 31.51 -0.73 -14.12
CA PHE A 19 32.75 -1.02 -14.88
C PHE A 19 33.68 0.19 -15.07
N MET A 20 33.33 1.38 -14.58
CA MET A 20 34.16 2.59 -14.80
C MET A 20 34.93 3.09 -13.56
N LEU A 21 34.81 2.42 -12.42
CA LEU A 21 35.48 2.83 -11.16
C LEU A 21 36.61 1.89 -10.70
N LEU A 22 37.00 0.92 -11.50
CA LEU A 22 38.00 -0.09 -11.12
C LEU A 22 39.45 0.20 -11.59
N VAL A 23 39.72 1.33 -12.18
CA VAL A 23 41.07 1.67 -12.72
C VAL A 23 41.74 2.86 -12.05
N LEU A 24 41.06 3.62 -11.17
CA LEU A 24 41.61 4.85 -10.58
C LEU A 24 41.84 4.84 -9.06
N SER A 25 41.80 3.71 -8.40
CA SER A 25 42.02 3.65 -6.94
C SER A 25 43.20 2.81 -6.43
N LEU A 26 44.28 2.71 -7.19
CA LEU A 26 45.48 1.98 -6.77
C LEU A 26 46.66 2.89 -6.36
N ILE A 27 46.49 4.19 -6.25
CA ILE A 27 47.57 5.07 -5.75
C ILE A 27 46.89 6.17 -4.89
N THR A 28 46.60 5.90 -3.64
CA THR A 28 46.54 6.81 -2.49
C THR A 28 45.91 6.14 -1.28
N PHE A 29 46.38 5.01 -0.88
CA PHE A 29 46.07 4.42 0.42
C PHE A 29 47.33 4.34 1.29
N SER A 30 47.72 5.48 1.84
CA SER A 30 48.54 5.52 3.06
C SER A 30 48.31 6.87 3.72
N VAL A 31 48.07 6.80 5.04
CA VAL A 31 47.96 7.91 6.00
C VAL A 31 46.56 8.50 6.14
N LEU A 32 45.82 7.99 7.07
CA LEU A 32 45.12 8.60 8.22
C LEU A 32 44.05 7.63 8.72
N ARG A 33 44.45 6.70 9.54
CA ARG A 33 43.55 6.01 10.48
C ARG A 33 43.23 6.97 11.61
N ILE A 34 42.05 7.52 11.59
CA ILE A 34 41.40 8.02 12.81
C ILE A 34 40.16 7.17 13.02
N HIS A 35 40.21 6.35 14.07
CA HIS A 35 39.09 5.61 14.61
C HIS A 35 37.98 6.59 15.03
N GLN A 36 36.89 6.61 14.30
CA GLN A 36 35.56 6.72 14.86
C GLN A 36 34.75 5.58 14.24
N LYS A 37 34.66 4.47 15.00
CA LYS A 37 33.58 3.51 14.80
C LYS A 37 32.30 4.29 15.07
N PRO A 38 31.36 4.41 14.11
CA PRO A 38 30.01 4.76 14.51
C PRO A 38 29.56 3.61 15.42
N GLU A 39 29.11 3.94 16.62
CA GLU A 39 28.41 3.00 17.48
C GLU A 39 27.16 2.53 16.70
N PHE A 40 27.30 1.40 16.02
CA PHE A 40 26.17 0.70 15.44
C PHE A 40 25.39 0.08 16.60
N PHE A 41 24.13 0.53 16.72
CA PHE A 41 23.16 0.20 17.72
C PHE A 41 23.16 -1.27 18.13
N SER A 42 23.09 -1.51 19.43
CA SER A 42 22.86 -2.82 20.03
C SER A 42 21.47 -3.33 19.68
N VAL A 43 21.38 -4.22 18.71
CA VAL A 43 20.16 -4.93 18.25
C VAL A 43 19.48 -5.77 19.37
N ARG A 44 20.01 -5.76 20.59
CA ARG A 44 19.62 -6.67 21.69
C ARG A 44 18.20 -6.49 22.26
N HIS A 45 17.42 -5.52 21.79
CA HIS A 45 16.06 -5.28 22.32
C HIS A 45 14.91 -5.35 21.31
N LEU A 46 15.21 -5.74 20.06
CA LEU A 46 14.16 -5.96 19.05
C LEU A 46 13.67 -7.41 19.05
N GLU A 47 13.11 -7.86 20.18
CA GLU A 47 12.56 -9.22 20.28
C GLU A 47 11.49 -9.47 19.22
N LEU A 48 11.66 -10.57 18.50
CA LEU A 48 10.63 -11.21 17.70
C LEU A 48 9.59 -11.75 18.67
N ALA A 49 8.53 -11.02 18.95
CA ALA A 49 7.46 -11.54 19.76
C ALA A 49 6.18 -11.57 18.96
N GLY A 50 5.62 -12.73 18.82
CA GLY A 50 4.22 -12.88 18.50
C GLY A 50 3.37 -12.11 19.52
N ASP A 51 2.53 -11.20 19.06
CA ASP A 51 1.66 -10.39 19.91
C ASP A 51 0.42 -11.15 20.39
N ASP A 52 0.29 -12.41 20.03
CA ASP A 52 -0.88 -13.23 20.40
C ASP A 52 -0.48 -14.40 21.32
N PRO A 53 -0.79 -14.32 22.62
CA PRO A 53 -0.46 -15.37 23.58
C PRO A 53 -1.18 -16.70 23.34
N TYR A 54 -2.10 -16.75 22.36
CA TYR A 54 -2.95 -17.92 22.12
C TYR A 54 -2.58 -18.76 20.90
N SER A 55 -1.53 -18.40 20.12
CA SER A 55 -1.25 -19.12 18.89
C SER A 55 -0.08 -20.11 19.00
N ASN A 56 -0.41 -21.40 19.00
CA ASN A 56 0.53 -22.50 18.74
C ASN A 56 0.80 -22.70 17.22
N VAL A 57 0.72 -21.62 16.43
CA VAL A 57 0.84 -21.66 14.97
C VAL A 57 2.29 -21.41 14.55
N ASN A 58 2.81 -22.25 13.67
CA ASN A 58 4.14 -22.10 13.13
C ASN A 58 4.14 -21.25 11.85
N CYS A 59 4.39 -19.95 11.99
CA CYS A 59 4.41 -19.02 10.87
C CYS A 59 5.42 -19.40 9.79
N THR A 60 6.57 -20.00 10.13
CA THR A 60 7.55 -20.44 9.14
C THR A 60 6.98 -21.53 8.23
N LYS A 61 6.27 -22.50 8.78
CA LYS A 61 5.61 -23.55 8.00
C LYS A 61 4.50 -22.97 7.12
N ILE A 62 3.68 -22.03 7.64
CA ILE A 62 2.64 -21.35 6.85
C ILE A 62 3.25 -20.62 5.64
N LEU A 63 4.33 -19.87 5.84
CA LEU A 63 5.01 -19.14 4.76
C LEU A 63 5.65 -20.07 3.73
N GLN A 64 6.00 -21.29 4.11
CA GLN A 64 6.45 -22.35 3.21
C GLN A 64 5.30 -23.04 2.46
N GLY A 65 4.06 -22.82 2.90
CA GLY A 65 2.87 -23.42 2.30
C GLY A 65 2.58 -24.84 2.83
N ASP A 66 3.00 -25.16 4.06
CA ASP A 66 2.78 -26.46 4.70
C ASP A 66 1.26 -26.72 4.86
N PRO A 67 0.70 -27.78 4.21
CA PRO A 67 -0.74 -28.01 4.22
C PRO A 67 -1.30 -28.36 5.61
N GLU A 68 -0.52 -29.03 6.44
CA GLU A 68 -0.95 -29.46 7.77
C GLU A 68 -1.09 -28.26 8.70
N GLU A 69 -0.11 -27.34 8.68
CA GLU A 69 -0.16 -26.13 9.49
C GLU A 69 -1.25 -25.16 9.00
N ILE A 70 -1.46 -25.05 7.67
CA ILE A 70 -2.56 -24.26 7.09
C ILE A 70 -3.92 -24.85 7.53
N GLN A 71 -4.08 -26.19 7.52
CA GLN A 71 -5.30 -26.82 7.96
C GLN A 71 -5.54 -26.62 9.46
N LYS A 72 -4.48 -26.69 10.28
CA LYS A 72 -4.55 -26.39 11.72
C LYS A 72 -5.06 -24.98 11.97
N VAL A 73 -4.56 -23.97 11.26
CA VAL A 73 -5.05 -22.59 11.35
C VAL A 73 -6.53 -22.49 11.00
N LYS A 74 -6.97 -23.13 9.91
CA LYS A 74 -8.38 -23.14 9.52
C LYS A 74 -9.28 -23.74 10.61
N LEU A 75 -8.83 -24.79 11.25
CA LEU A 75 -9.56 -25.40 12.38
C LEU A 75 -9.58 -24.48 13.60
N GLU A 76 -8.44 -23.84 13.92
CA GLU A 76 -8.34 -22.92 15.05
C GLU A 76 -9.32 -21.74 14.92
N ILE A 77 -9.42 -21.14 13.73
CA ILE A 77 -10.36 -20.04 13.45
C ILE A 77 -11.83 -20.43 13.67
N LEU A 78 -12.16 -21.72 13.52
CA LEU A 78 -13.51 -22.22 13.73
C LEU A 78 -13.84 -22.46 15.20
N THR A 79 -12.86 -22.45 16.10
CA THR A 79 -13.08 -22.73 17.52
C THR A 79 -13.89 -21.64 18.22
N VAL A 80 -14.57 -22.02 19.31
CA VAL A 80 -15.28 -21.08 20.17
C VAL A 80 -14.30 -20.13 20.89
N GLN A 81 -13.14 -20.64 21.27
CA GLN A 81 -12.08 -19.84 21.91
C GLN A 81 -11.59 -18.73 21.01
N PHE A 82 -11.34 -19.03 19.73
CA PHE A 82 -10.97 -18.04 18.74
C PHE A 82 -12.02 -16.93 18.60
N LYS A 83 -13.30 -17.30 18.51
CA LYS A 83 -14.41 -16.34 18.39
C LYS A 83 -14.58 -15.45 19.62
N LYS A 84 -14.19 -15.93 20.80
CA LYS A 84 -14.26 -15.21 22.08
C LYS A 84 -12.97 -14.47 22.42
N ARG A 85 -11.94 -14.51 21.58
CA ARG A 85 -10.68 -13.85 21.90
C ARG A 85 -10.88 -12.34 22.07
N PRO A 86 -10.23 -11.73 23.08
CA PRO A 86 -10.31 -10.29 23.28
C PRO A 86 -9.66 -9.56 22.09
N ARG A 87 -10.35 -8.54 21.60
CA ARG A 87 -9.86 -7.63 20.54
C ARG A 87 -9.61 -6.27 21.13
N ARG A 88 -8.55 -5.62 20.68
CA ARG A 88 -8.28 -4.25 21.10
C ARG A 88 -9.31 -3.31 20.49
N THR A 89 -9.98 -2.59 21.37
CA THR A 89 -11.00 -1.59 21.04
C THR A 89 -10.38 -0.20 20.84
N PRO A 90 -11.09 0.77 20.27
CA PRO A 90 -10.64 2.18 20.24
C PRO A 90 -10.30 2.72 21.64
N HIS A 91 -11.04 2.36 22.67
CA HIS A 91 -10.77 2.79 24.06
C HIS A 91 -9.43 2.25 24.59
N ASP A 92 -9.06 1.02 24.22
CA ASP A 92 -7.75 0.49 24.59
C ASP A 92 -6.63 1.33 24.02
N TYR A 93 -6.74 1.74 22.74
CA TYR A 93 -5.74 2.61 22.09
C TYR A 93 -5.71 4.01 22.70
N ILE A 94 -6.87 4.62 23.00
CA ILE A 94 -6.93 5.91 23.72
C ILE A 94 -6.20 5.82 25.05
N ASN A 95 -6.36 4.72 25.79
CA ASN A 95 -5.66 4.54 27.05
C ASN A 95 -4.17 4.29 26.87
N MET A 96 -3.78 3.43 25.92
CA MET A 96 -2.39 3.09 25.66
C MET A 96 -1.57 4.30 25.18
N THR A 97 -2.15 5.17 24.35
CA THR A 97 -1.47 6.35 23.78
C THR A 97 -1.37 7.54 24.74
N ARG A 98 -1.89 7.46 25.98
CA ARG A 98 -1.61 8.43 27.03
C ARG A 98 -0.13 8.45 27.45
N ASP A 99 0.56 7.31 27.26
CA ASP A 99 2.00 7.19 27.41
C ASP A 99 2.59 6.68 26.09
N CYS A 100 2.99 7.63 25.24
CA CYS A 100 3.54 7.33 23.93
C CYS A 100 4.81 6.48 23.97
N ALA A 101 5.69 6.71 24.97
CA ALA A 101 6.90 5.90 25.10
C ALA A 101 6.58 4.44 25.41
N SER A 102 5.62 4.21 26.30
CA SER A 102 5.13 2.87 26.61
C SER A 102 4.41 2.25 25.41
N PHE A 103 3.55 3.01 24.71
CA PHE A 103 2.85 2.56 23.51
C PHE A 103 3.82 2.10 22.42
N ILE A 104 4.79 2.94 22.04
CA ILE A 104 5.80 2.65 21.02
C ILE A 104 6.57 1.38 21.37
N ARG A 105 7.05 1.27 22.62
CA ARG A 105 7.78 0.10 23.09
C ARG A 105 6.93 -1.17 23.11
N THR A 106 5.73 -1.11 23.67
CA THR A 106 4.83 -2.26 23.80
C THR A 106 4.34 -2.75 22.45
N ARG A 107 4.03 -1.81 21.53
CA ARG A 107 3.64 -2.15 20.16
C ARG A 107 4.84 -2.44 19.25
N LYS A 108 6.08 -2.28 19.76
CA LYS A 108 7.34 -2.60 19.06
C LYS A 108 7.51 -1.87 17.73
N TYR A 109 7.20 -0.57 17.71
CA TYR A 109 7.49 0.26 16.55
C TYR A 109 9.01 0.41 16.34
N ILE A 110 9.45 0.41 15.10
CA ILE A 110 10.85 0.66 14.72
C ILE A 110 11.01 2.18 14.59
N VAL A 111 11.58 2.82 15.60
CA VAL A 111 11.68 4.28 15.67
C VAL A 111 13.02 4.84 15.22
N GLU A 112 13.90 3.97 14.75
CA GLU A 112 15.20 4.36 14.19
C GLU A 112 15.34 3.86 12.75
N PRO A 113 16.02 4.61 11.89
CA PRO A 113 16.25 4.18 10.52
C PRO A 113 17.09 2.91 10.49
N LEU A 114 16.67 1.91 9.69
CA LEU A 114 17.39 0.65 9.60
C LEU A 114 18.62 0.75 8.68
N THR A 115 18.53 1.52 7.59
CA THR A 115 19.64 1.64 6.62
C THR A 115 19.81 3.09 6.13
N LYS A 116 21.03 3.45 5.73
CA LYS A 116 21.31 4.74 5.09
C LYS A 116 20.56 4.90 3.77
N GLU A 117 20.32 3.79 3.08
CA GLU A 117 19.58 3.78 1.82
C GLU A 117 18.12 4.24 2.01
N GLU A 118 17.48 3.80 3.08
CA GLU A 118 16.13 4.19 3.45
C GLU A 118 16.04 5.65 3.90
N VAL A 119 17.00 6.12 4.70
CA VAL A 119 17.09 7.54 5.12
C VAL A 119 17.14 8.48 3.92
N GLY A 120 17.92 8.12 2.91
CA GLY A 120 18.08 8.91 1.68
C GLY A 120 16.87 8.88 0.74
N PHE A 121 15.84 8.09 1.06
CA PHE A 121 14.68 7.90 0.18
C PHE A 121 13.35 7.82 0.95
N PRO A 122 12.91 8.92 1.59
CA PRO A 122 11.66 8.96 2.33
C PRO A 122 10.44 8.74 1.42
N ILE A 123 9.44 8.03 1.95
CA ILE A 123 8.18 7.71 1.28
C ILE A 123 7.04 8.39 2.05
N ALA A 124 6.04 8.89 1.33
CA ALA A 124 4.79 9.39 1.91
C ALA A 124 3.66 8.36 1.73
N TYR A 125 2.78 8.29 2.72
CA TYR A 125 1.62 7.39 2.71
C TYR A 125 0.33 8.17 2.95
N SER A 126 -0.70 7.92 2.12
CA SER A 126 -2.08 8.32 2.36
C SER A 126 -2.87 7.10 2.80
N ILE A 127 -3.40 7.09 4.02
CA ILE A 127 -4.09 5.92 4.60
C ILE A 127 -5.54 6.28 4.89
N VAL A 128 -6.49 5.71 4.14
CA VAL A 128 -7.93 5.98 4.32
C VAL A 128 -8.58 4.89 5.15
N VAL A 129 -9.15 5.26 6.31
CA VAL A 129 -9.71 4.32 7.29
C VAL A 129 -11.08 4.76 7.80
N HIS A 130 -11.88 3.80 8.32
CA HIS A 130 -13.19 4.09 8.91
C HIS A 130 -13.58 3.15 10.05
N HIS A 131 -12.82 2.08 10.30
CA HIS A 131 -13.09 1.09 11.36
C HIS A 131 -11.85 0.22 11.61
N LYS A 132 -11.91 -0.69 12.61
CA LYS A 132 -10.87 -1.69 12.92
C LYS A 132 -9.52 -1.08 13.28
N ILE A 133 -9.51 -0.39 14.41
CA ILE A 133 -8.31 0.32 14.92
C ILE A 133 -7.07 -0.59 15.03
N GLU A 134 -7.26 -1.86 15.42
CA GLU A 134 -6.16 -2.82 15.53
C GLU A 134 -5.54 -3.14 14.16
N MET A 135 -6.34 -3.17 13.08
CA MET A 135 -5.82 -3.31 11.71
C MET A 135 -4.96 -2.11 11.31
N LEU A 136 -5.43 -0.88 11.65
CA LEU A 136 -4.66 0.33 11.36
C LEU A 136 -3.32 0.33 12.11
N ASP A 137 -3.31 0.00 13.39
CA ASP A 137 -2.09 -0.08 14.20
C ASP A 137 -1.10 -1.10 13.63
N ARG A 138 -1.58 -2.30 13.26
CA ARG A 138 -0.72 -3.33 12.65
C ARG A 138 -0.19 -2.90 11.28
N LEU A 139 -1.01 -2.29 10.43
CA LEU A 139 -0.58 -1.74 9.15
C LEU A 139 0.47 -0.64 9.36
N LEU A 140 0.16 0.35 10.20
CA LEU A 140 1.08 1.45 10.49
C LEU A 140 2.42 0.93 11.03
N ARG A 141 2.40 0.01 12.00
CA ARG A 141 3.60 -0.60 12.55
C ARG A 141 4.44 -1.33 11.50
N ALA A 142 3.78 -2.04 10.58
CA ALA A 142 4.47 -2.81 9.53
C ALA A 142 5.18 -1.92 8.49
N ILE A 143 4.70 -0.69 8.28
CA ILE A 143 5.27 0.25 7.31
C ILE A 143 6.01 1.42 7.95
N TYR A 144 5.92 1.58 9.29
CA TYR A 144 6.48 2.73 9.98
C TYR A 144 7.99 2.74 9.91
N MET A 145 8.52 3.87 9.43
CA MET A 145 9.93 4.26 9.50
C MET A 145 10.01 5.75 9.84
N PRO A 146 10.97 6.18 10.67
CA PRO A 146 11.01 7.56 11.17
C PRO A 146 11.29 8.60 10.07
N GLN A 147 11.88 8.21 8.94
CA GLN A 147 12.11 9.10 7.79
C GLN A 147 10.92 9.22 6.84
N ASN A 148 9.90 8.36 6.93
CA ASN A 148 8.71 8.38 6.08
C ASN A 148 7.64 9.34 6.65
N PHE A 149 6.56 9.59 5.89
CA PHE A 149 5.47 10.49 6.27
C PHE A 149 4.12 9.81 6.09
N TYR A 150 3.23 9.98 7.06
CA TYR A 150 1.95 9.25 7.11
C TYR A 150 0.80 10.21 7.37
N CYS A 151 -0.08 10.38 6.37
CA CYS A 151 -1.34 11.08 6.50
C CYS A 151 -2.47 10.07 6.63
N ILE A 152 -3.23 10.11 7.72
CA ILE A 152 -4.37 9.22 7.96
C ILE A 152 -5.66 9.99 7.77
N HIS A 153 -6.43 9.64 6.74
CA HIS A 153 -7.77 10.15 6.54
C HIS A 153 -8.78 9.23 7.24
N VAL A 154 -9.44 9.73 8.26
CA VAL A 154 -10.54 9.03 8.93
C VAL A 154 -11.87 9.44 8.31
N ASP A 155 -12.73 8.49 7.93
CA ASP A 155 -14.07 8.80 7.45
C ASP A 155 -14.82 9.56 8.53
N ARG A 156 -15.39 10.74 8.20
CA ARG A 156 -16.14 11.58 9.14
C ARG A 156 -17.33 10.86 9.78
N LYS A 157 -17.85 9.80 9.15
CA LYS A 157 -18.92 8.95 9.68
C LYS A 157 -18.44 7.88 10.67
N ALA A 158 -17.12 7.73 10.85
CA ALA A 158 -16.59 6.80 11.84
C ALA A 158 -17.00 7.24 13.26
N GLU A 159 -17.05 6.29 14.17
CA GLU A 159 -17.34 6.58 15.58
C GLU A 159 -16.29 7.54 16.17
N GLU A 160 -16.74 8.45 17.04
CA GLU A 160 -15.84 9.41 17.70
C GLU A 160 -14.68 8.73 18.45
N SER A 161 -14.98 7.59 19.09
CA SER A 161 -13.96 6.76 19.76
C SER A 161 -12.89 6.27 18.80
N PHE A 162 -13.26 5.91 17.56
CA PHE A 162 -12.29 5.51 16.53
C PHE A 162 -11.40 6.69 16.11
N LEU A 163 -11.98 7.85 15.84
CA LEU A 163 -11.23 9.06 15.51
C LEU A 163 -10.27 9.43 16.64
N ALA A 164 -10.75 9.43 17.90
CA ALA A 164 -9.91 9.74 19.07
C ALA A 164 -8.75 8.74 19.22
N ALA A 165 -8.97 7.46 18.97
CA ALA A 165 -7.92 6.45 18.99
C ALA A 165 -6.88 6.67 17.89
N VAL A 166 -7.29 7.03 16.66
CA VAL A 166 -6.38 7.37 15.56
C VAL A 166 -5.57 8.61 15.88
N GLN A 167 -6.19 9.65 16.44
CA GLN A 167 -5.49 10.86 16.91
C GLN A 167 -4.49 10.54 18.02
N GLY A 168 -4.86 9.66 18.96
CA GLY A 168 -3.97 9.18 20.00
C GLY A 168 -2.74 8.46 19.43
N ILE A 169 -2.93 7.55 18.47
CA ILE A 169 -1.81 6.89 17.79
C ILE A 169 -0.94 7.92 17.06
N ALA A 170 -1.55 8.80 16.27
CA ALA A 170 -0.82 9.81 15.51
C ALA A 170 0.02 10.75 16.40
N SER A 171 -0.51 11.16 17.55
CA SER A 171 0.19 12.06 18.49
C SER A 171 1.47 11.47 19.09
N CYS A 172 1.68 10.16 18.97
CA CYS A 172 2.90 9.51 19.46
C CYS A 172 4.06 9.55 18.46
N PHE A 173 3.87 10.15 17.27
CA PHE A 173 4.88 10.20 16.21
C PHE A 173 4.91 11.56 15.53
N ASP A 174 6.09 12.12 15.30
CA ASP A 174 6.25 13.43 14.65
C ASP A 174 5.92 13.42 13.15
N ASN A 175 5.94 12.26 12.53
CA ASN A 175 5.75 12.03 11.09
C ASN A 175 4.42 11.32 10.73
N VAL A 176 3.51 11.18 11.70
CA VAL A 176 2.16 10.63 11.53
C VAL A 176 1.13 11.67 11.93
N PHE A 177 0.15 11.95 11.09
CA PHE A 177 -0.90 12.93 11.38
C PHE A 177 -2.23 12.55 10.75
N VAL A 178 -3.31 13.07 11.32
CA VAL A 178 -4.65 12.95 10.75
C VAL A 178 -4.84 14.07 9.73
N ALA A 179 -5.45 13.76 8.59
CA ALA A 179 -5.71 14.74 7.53
C ALA A 179 -6.44 15.97 8.07
N SER A 180 -6.04 17.17 7.62
CA SER A 180 -6.63 18.44 8.05
C SER A 180 -8.11 18.60 7.68
N GLN A 181 -8.56 17.87 6.64
CA GLN A 181 -9.95 17.80 6.21
C GLN A 181 -10.40 16.35 6.10
N LEU A 182 -11.51 16.02 6.75
CA LEU A 182 -12.10 14.68 6.73
C LEU A 182 -13.38 14.70 5.89
N GLU A 183 -13.57 13.67 5.07
CA GLU A 183 -14.73 13.50 4.21
C GLU A 183 -15.69 12.43 4.76
N SER A 184 -16.98 12.62 4.56
CA SER A 184 -17.97 11.54 4.70
C SER A 184 -17.95 10.72 3.42
N VAL A 185 -17.18 9.62 3.45
CA VAL A 185 -16.90 8.84 2.24
C VAL A 185 -18.10 7.98 1.85
N VAL A 186 -18.66 8.25 0.68
CA VAL A 186 -19.70 7.41 0.07
C VAL A 186 -19.07 6.51 -0.99
N TYR A 187 -19.43 5.23 -0.96
CA TYR A 187 -18.90 4.25 -1.91
C TYR A 187 -19.10 4.69 -3.37
N ALA A 188 -18.08 4.53 -4.18
CA ALA A 188 -18.02 4.88 -5.60
C ALA A 188 -18.27 6.38 -5.91
N SER A 189 -18.27 7.27 -4.92
CA SER A 189 -18.47 8.70 -5.13
C SER A 189 -17.15 9.49 -5.11
N TRP A 190 -17.23 10.74 -5.52
CA TRP A 190 -16.11 11.70 -5.48
C TRP A 190 -15.47 11.86 -4.09
N SER A 191 -16.26 11.66 -3.02
CA SER A 191 -15.71 11.75 -1.66
C SER A 191 -14.58 10.75 -1.38
N ARG A 192 -14.53 9.61 -2.10
CA ARG A 192 -13.40 8.67 -2.01
C ARG A 192 -12.11 9.28 -2.60
N VAL A 193 -12.19 9.93 -3.75
CA VAL A 193 -11.08 10.67 -4.36
C VAL A 193 -10.64 11.83 -3.47
N LYS A 194 -11.60 12.56 -2.91
CA LYS A 194 -11.35 13.70 -2.01
C LYS A 194 -10.57 13.29 -0.75
N ALA A 195 -10.82 12.11 -0.22
CA ALA A 195 -10.07 11.59 0.91
C ALA A 195 -8.57 11.48 0.60
N ASP A 196 -8.19 10.93 -0.57
CA ASP A 196 -6.79 10.88 -1.00
C ASP A 196 -6.25 12.28 -1.33
N LEU A 197 -7.03 13.14 -2.00
CA LEU A 197 -6.61 14.52 -2.32
C LEU A 197 -6.34 15.37 -1.06
N ASN A 198 -7.08 15.17 0.02
CA ASN A 198 -6.85 15.88 1.28
C ASN A 198 -5.49 15.48 1.87
N CYS A 199 -5.16 14.18 1.91
CA CYS A 199 -3.83 13.73 2.32
C CYS A 199 -2.72 14.19 1.35
N MET A 200 -2.96 14.17 0.04
CA MET A 200 -2.01 14.73 -0.94
C MET A 200 -1.67 16.19 -0.66
N LYS A 201 -2.69 17.02 -0.40
CA LYS A 201 -2.52 18.44 -0.08
C LYS A 201 -1.70 18.65 1.19
N ASP A 202 -2.03 17.92 2.24
CA ASP A 202 -1.33 18.05 3.52
C ASP A 202 0.13 17.60 3.41
N LEU A 203 0.40 16.43 2.78
CA LEU A 203 1.74 15.91 2.56
C LEU A 203 2.58 16.80 1.62
N TYR A 204 1.96 17.39 0.60
CA TYR A 204 2.66 18.26 -0.34
C TYR A 204 3.05 19.61 0.29
N ARG A 205 2.19 20.16 1.17
CA ARG A 205 2.44 21.41 1.90
C ARG A 205 3.53 21.27 2.97
N MET A 206 3.76 20.07 3.45
CA MET A 206 4.90 19.81 4.33
C MET A 206 6.19 20.10 3.56
N ASN A 207 7.10 20.87 4.13
CA ASN A 207 8.43 21.09 3.53
C ASN A 207 9.32 19.85 3.73
N ALA A 208 8.83 18.71 3.24
CA ALA A 208 9.42 17.39 3.40
C ALA A 208 9.90 16.85 2.05
N ASN A 209 11.03 16.15 2.06
CA ASN A 209 11.71 15.68 0.84
C ASN A 209 11.36 14.22 0.50
N TRP A 210 10.09 13.82 0.70
CA TRP A 210 9.64 12.49 0.27
C TRP A 210 9.64 12.37 -1.26
N LYS A 211 9.86 11.16 -1.75
CA LYS A 211 10.07 10.87 -3.18
C LYS A 211 8.80 10.33 -3.86
N TYR A 212 8.10 9.44 -3.20
CA TYR A 212 6.89 8.80 -3.71
C TYR A 212 5.77 8.88 -2.68
N LEU A 213 4.54 8.95 -3.18
CA LEU A 213 3.31 8.77 -2.42
C LEU A 213 2.68 7.43 -2.77
N ILE A 214 2.33 6.66 -1.74
CA ILE A 214 1.58 5.40 -1.86
C ILE A 214 0.26 5.57 -1.10
N ASN A 215 -0.88 5.30 -1.76
CA ASN A 215 -2.15 5.32 -1.06
C ASN A 215 -2.56 3.93 -0.58
N LEU A 216 -3.14 3.87 0.61
CA LEU A 216 -3.52 2.66 1.32
C LEU A 216 -4.94 2.78 1.88
N CYS A 217 -5.57 1.65 2.17
CA CYS A 217 -6.75 1.57 3.02
C CYS A 217 -6.49 0.68 4.25
N GLY A 218 -7.38 0.73 5.23
CA GLY A 218 -7.19 0.00 6.49
C GLY A 218 -7.19 -1.54 6.40
N MET A 219 -7.48 -2.10 5.23
CA MET A 219 -7.43 -3.55 4.96
C MET A 219 -6.25 -3.95 4.07
N ASP A 220 -5.33 -3.04 3.81
CA ASP A 220 -4.08 -3.31 3.12
C ASP A 220 -3.03 -3.86 4.09
N PHE A 221 -2.09 -4.62 3.56
CA PHE A 221 -0.89 -4.98 4.30
C PHE A 221 0.32 -5.07 3.36
N PRO A 222 1.53 -4.66 3.81
CA PRO A 222 2.74 -4.79 2.98
C PRO A 222 3.10 -6.26 2.76
N ILE A 223 3.66 -6.57 1.59
CA ILE A 223 4.26 -7.87 1.27
C ILE A 223 5.75 -7.74 0.93
N LYS A 224 6.28 -6.56 1.17
CA LYS A 224 7.70 -6.20 1.03
C LYS A 224 8.14 -5.39 2.25
N THR A 225 9.40 -5.51 2.65
CA THR A 225 10.00 -4.64 3.66
C THR A 225 10.14 -3.21 3.13
N ASN A 226 10.30 -2.22 4.00
CA ASN A 226 10.52 -0.84 3.57
C ASN A 226 11.75 -0.70 2.66
N LEU A 227 12.84 -1.40 2.96
CA LEU A 227 14.04 -1.41 2.12
C LEU A 227 13.76 -1.99 0.72
N GLU A 228 12.98 -3.07 0.61
CA GLU A 228 12.58 -3.63 -0.68
C GLU A 228 11.69 -2.65 -1.48
N ILE A 229 10.79 -1.95 -0.79
CA ILE A 229 9.96 -0.91 -1.41
C ILE A 229 10.85 0.22 -1.93
N VAL A 230 11.76 0.75 -1.11
CA VAL A 230 12.72 1.79 -1.51
C VAL A 230 13.52 1.36 -2.73
N ARG A 231 14.11 0.17 -2.73
CA ARG A 231 14.90 -0.35 -3.86
C ARG A 231 14.06 -0.49 -5.13
N LYS A 232 12.82 -0.95 -5.00
CA LYS A 232 11.90 -1.07 -6.13
C LYS A 232 11.58 0.31 -6.73
N LEU A 233 11.29 1.30 -5.89
CA LEU A 233 10.96 2.67 -6.33
C LEU A 233 12.17 3.40 -6.92
N LYS A 234 13.37 3.20 -6.38
CA LYS A 234 14.61 3.73 -6.97
C LYS A 234 14.86 3.19 -8.38
N CYS A 235 14.51 1.93 -8.64
CA CYS A 235 14.59 1.36 -9.98
C CYS A 235 13.56 1.93 -10.95
N SER A 236 12.49 2.54 -10.47
CA SER A 236 11.45 3.18 -11.31
C SER A 236 11.87 4.55 -11.88
N THR A 237 13.03 5.09 -11.49
CA THR A 237 13.66 6.30 -12.07
C THR A 237 12.73 7.52 -12.26
N GLY A 238 11.80 7.74 -11.31
CA GLY A 238 10.85 8.86 -11.37
C GLY A 238 9.55 8.57 -12.12
N GLU A 239 9.32 7.32 -12.54
CA GLU A 239 8.07 6.92 -13.17
C GLU A 239 6.99 6.60 -12.10
N ASN A 240 5.75 7.01 -12.37
CA ASN A 240 4.62 6.56 -11.55
C ASN A 240 4.27 5.10 -11.86
N ASN A 241 3.61 4.42 -10.94
CA ASN A 241 3.14 3.06 -11.16
C ASN A 241 1.73 2.88 -10.61
N LEU A 242 0.79 2.67 -11.50
CA LEU A 242 -0.61 2.39 -11.22
C LEU A 242 -1.23 1.65 -12.41
N GLU A 243 -2.33 0.95 -12.15
CA GLU A 243 -3.10 0.33 -13.21
C GLU A 243 -3.68 1.38 -14.15
N THR A 244 -3.52 1.19 -15.45
CA THR A 244 -4.05 2.07 -16.49
C THR A 244 -4.24 1.31 -17.78
N GLU A 245 -5.49 0.96 -18.08
CA GLU A 245 -5.89 0.15 -19.22
C GLU A 245 -6.87 0.92 -20.13
N LYS A 246 -6.96 0.49 -21.40
CA LYS A 246 -8.00 1.00 -22.28
C LYS A 246 -9.36 0.85 -21.62
N MET A 247 -10.18 1.90 -21.66
CA MET A 247 -11.52 1.87 -21.06
C MET A 247 -12.38 0.76 -21.66
N PRO A 248 -12.82 -0.22 -20.86
CA PRO A 248 -13.75 -1.24 -21.34
C PRO A 248 -15.13 -0.63 -21.66
N PRO A 249 -15.81 -1.04 -22.74
CA PRO A 249 -17.10 -0.47 -23.14
C PRO A 249 -18.17 -0.52 -22.05
N ASN A 250 -18.20 -1.57 -21.24
CA ASN A 250 -19.16 -1.73 -20.14
C ASN A 250 -18.91 -0.76 -18.96
N LYS A 251 -17.72 -0.15 -18.85
CA LYS A 251 -17.41 0.87 -17.83
C LYS A 251 -17.74 2.30 -18.30
N GLU A 252 -18.01 2.51 -19.57
CA GLU A 252 -18.30 3.85 -20.10
C GLU A 252 -19.55 4.50 -19.49
N GLU A 253 -20.56 3.73 -19.11
CA GLU A 253 -21.77 4.22 -18.42
C GLU A 253 -21.45 4.93 -17.08
N ARG A 254 -20.30 4.67 -16.48
CA ARG A 254 -19.88 5.29 -15.22
C ARG A 254 -19.71 6.81 -15.33
N TRP A 255 -19.43 7.33 -16.50
CA TRP A 255 -19.18 8.74 -16.74
C TRP A 255 -20.02 9.38 -17.86
N LYS A 256 -20.80 8.61 -18.59
CA LYS A 256 -21.74 9.15 -19.60
C LYS A 256 -22.97 9.82 -18.99
N LYS A 257 -23.30 9.48 -17.75
CA LYS A 257 -24.43 10.03 -16.99
C LYS A 257 -23.95 10.69 -15.71
N ARG A 258 -24.76 11.64 -15.22
CA ARG A 258 -24.50 12.26 -13.93
C ARG A 258 -25.01 11.38 -12.80
N TYR A 259 -24.25 11.39 -11.70
CA TYR A 259 -24.57 10.70 -10.46
C TYR A 259 -24.64 11.70 -9.31
N THR A 260 -25.51 11.46 -8.35
CA THR A 260 -25.63 12.24 -7.12
C THR A 260 -25.78 11.33 -5.93
N VAL A 261 -25.42 11.84 -4.75
CA VAL A 261 -25.60 11.09 -3.50
C VAL A 261 -27.00 11.36 -2.96
N VAL A 262 -27.80 10.30 -2.82
CA VAL A 262 -29.13 10.30 -2.20
C VAL A 262 -29.13 9.26 -1.09
N ASP A 263 -29.50 9.65 0.12
CA ASP A 263 -29.55 8.77 1.31
C ASP A 263 -28.27 7.94 1.52
N GLY A 264 -27.11 8.58 1.34
CA GLY A 264 -25.80 7.93 1.53
C GLY A 264 -25.40 6.94 0.42
N LYS A 265 -26.15 6.89 -0.70
CA LYS A 265 -25.84 6.03 -1.85
C LYS A 265 -25.69 6.87 -3.11
N LEU A 266 -24.73 6.48 -3.95
CA LEU A 266 -24.52 7.11 -5.25
C LEU A 266 -25.60 6.61 -6.24
N THR A 267 -26.39 7.53 -6.77
CA THR A 267 -27.58 7.26 -7.60
C THR A 267 -27.43 7.90 -8.97
N ASN A 268 -27.76 7.15 -10.03
CA ASN A 268 -27.81 7.67 -11.41
C ASN A 268 -29.00 8.59 -11.60
N THR A 269 -28.77 9.81 -12.08
CA THR A 269 -29.83 10.81 -12.32
C THR A 269 -30.53 10.66 -13.67
N GLY A 270 -30.02 9.81 -14.57
CA GLY A 270 -30.48 9.72 -15.96
C GLY A 270 -29.99 10.85 -16.88
N ILE A 271 -29.44 11.93 -16.33
CA ILE A 271 -28.97 13.10 -17.10
C ILE A 271 -27.68 12.75 -17.83
N VAL A 272 -27.64 12.97 -19.14
CA VAL A 272 -26.42 12.78 -19.95
C VAL A 272 -25.42 13.86 -19.59
N LYS A 273 -24.15 13.45 -19.43
CA LYS A 273 -23.03 14.30 -19.06
C LYS A 273 -22.29 14.78 -20.30
N ALA A 274 -21.80 16.02 -20.26
CA ALA A 274 -20.89 16.54 -21.29
C ALA A 274 -19.60 15.70 -21.37
N PRO A 275 -18.94 15.61 -22.53
CA PRO A 275 -17.66 14.94 -22.67
C PRO A 275 -16.62 15.48 -21.69
N PRO A 276 -15.58 14.68 -21.33
CA PRO A 276 -14.51 15.15 -20.47
C PRO A 276 -13.74 16.31 -21.12
N PRO A 277 -13.26 17.28 -20.33
CA PRO A 277 -12.58 18.49 -20.84
C PRO A 277 -11.10 18.18 -21.18
N LEU A 278 -10.84 17.07 -21.85
CA LEU A 278 -9.50 16.62 -22.25
C LEU A 278 -9.50 16.08 -23.67
N LYS A 279 -8.34 16.16 -24.33
CA LYS A 279 -8.06 15.47 -25.61
C LYS A 279 -7.69 13.99 -25.40
N THR A 280 -7.07 13.68 -24.26
CA THR A 280 -6.69 12.32 -23.89
C THR A 280 -7.94 11.49 -23.61
N PRO A 281 -8.08 10.29 -24.17
CA PRO A 281 -9.19 9.38 -23.84
C PRO A 281 -9.21 9.03 -22.35
N LEU A 282 -10.36 8.65 -21.81
CA LEU A 282 -10.44 8.10 -20.47
C LEU A 282 -9.89 6.67 -20.43
N PHE A 283 -9.12 6.38 -19.40
CA PHE A 283 -8.55 5.05 -19.12
C PHE A 283 -9.18 4.47 -17.85
N SER A 284 -9.32 3.15 -17.81
CA SER A 284 -9.72 2.40 -16.63
C SER A 284 -8.51 2.04 -15.79
N GLY A 285 -8.67 2.01 -14.47
CA GLY A 285 -7.64 1.55 -13.57
C GLY A 285 -8.16 1.31 -12.15
N SER A 286 -7.26 1.09 -11.24
CA SER A 286 -7.52 0.90 -9.81
C SER A 286 -7.52 2.24 -9.07
N ALA A 287 -8.15 2.26 -7.89
CA ALA A 287 -8.05 3.37 -6.95
C ALA A 287 -6.66 3.51 -6.30
N TYR A 288 -5.78 2.53 -6.49
CA TYR A 288 -4.47 2.46 -5.84
C TYR A 288 -3.34 2.87 -6.77
N PHE A 289 -2.41 3.66 -6.23
CA PHE A 289 -1.30 4.23 -6.99
C PHE A 289 -0.01 4.31 -6.17
N VAL A 290 1.09 4.38 -6.91
CA VAL A 290 2.43 4.76 -6.45
C VAL A 290 2.90 5.87 -7.36
N VAL A 291 2.95 7.11 -6.87
CA VAL A 291 3.20 8.30 -7.69
C VAL A 291 4.30 9.17 -7.09
N THR A 292 5.02 9.89 -7.95
CA THR A 292 6.09 10.79 -7.53
C THR A 292 5.55 12.04 -6.83
N ARG A 293 6.43 12.73 -6.10
CA ARG A 293 6.09 14.02 -5.49
C ARG A 293 5.74 15.07 -6.54
N GLU A 294 6.44 15.04 -7.67
CA GLU A 294 6.21 15.91 -8.82
C GLU A 294 4.84 15.68 -9.44
N TYR A 295 4.40 14.42 -9.56
CA TYR A 295 3.04 14.09 -9.98
C TYR A 295 2.01 14.71 -9.04
N VAL A 296 2.18 14.57 -7.73
CA VAL A 296 1.25 15.15 -6.74
C VAL A 296 1.17 16.67 -6.88
N GLY A 297 2.30 17.36 -7.00
CA GLY A 297 2.32 18.81 -7.25
C GLY A 297 1.57 19.19 -8.52
N TYR A 298 1.82 18.48 -9.61
CA TYR A 298 1.13 18.71 -10.88
C TYR A 298 -0.38 18.51 -10.78
N VAL A 299 -0.82 17.42 -10.13
CA VAL A 299 -2.26 17.15 -9.90
C VAL A 299 -2.92 18.26 -9.09
N LEU A 300 -2.24 18.81 -8.11
CA LEU A 300 -2.79 19.85 -7.23
C LEU A 300 -2.81 21.24 -7.87
N GLU A 301 -1.90 21.55 -8.79
CA GLU A 301 -1.66 22.91 -9.29
C GLU A 301 -2.09 23.12 -10.75
N ASN A 302 -2.15 22.06 -11.58
CA ASN A 302 -2.44 22.21 -13.00
C ASN A 302 -3.92 22.45 -13.28
N GLU A 303 -4.25 23.56 -13.96
CA GLU A 303 -5.63 23.97 -14.25
C GLU A 303 -6.42 22.94 -15.08
N ASN A 304 -5.78 22.26 -16.03
CA ASN A 304 -6.47 21.28 -16.86
C ASN A 304 -6.84 20.04 -16.05
N ILE A 305 -5.96 19.64 -15.13
CA ILE A 305 -6.26 18.54 -14.20
C ILE A 305 -7.37 18.96 -13.22
N GLN A 306 -7.37 20.21 -12.73
CA GLN A 306 -8.45 20.71 -11.88
C GLN A 306 -9.79 20.70 -12.61
N LYS A 307 -9.86 21.11 -13.88
CA LYS A 307 -11.07 21.02 -14.73
C LYS A 307 -11.54 19.56 -14.92
N LEU A 308 -10.60 18.63 -15.12
CA LEU A 308 -10.93 17.20 -15.19
C LEU A 308 -11.51 16.70 -13.87
N MET A 309 -10.90 17.06 -12.75
CA MET A 309 -11.37 16.69 -11.41
C MET A 309 -12.76 17.28 -11.12
N GLU A 310 -13.00 18.53 -11.48
CA GLU A 310 -14.31 19.16 -11.35
C GLU A 310 -15.36 18.41 -12.18
N TRP A 311 -15.02 18.10 -13.44
CA TRP A 311 -15.87 17.30 -14.31
C TRP A 311 -16.15 15.91 -13.73
N ALA A 312 -15.20 15.25 -13.07
CA ALA A 312 -15.33 13.89 -12.56
C ALA A 312 -16.19 13.78 -11.29
N GLN A 313 -16.55 14.87 -10.63
CA GLN A 313 -17.21 14.87 -9.32
C GLN A 313 -18.59 14.17 -9.31
N ASP A 314 -19.33 14.24 -10.41
CA ASP A 314 -20.65 13.65 -10.55
C ASP A 314 -20.65 12.41 -11.46
N THR A 315 -19.59 11.58 -11.36
CA THR A 315 -19.45 10.30 -12.06
C THR A 315 -19.47 9.13 -11.08
N TYR A 316 -19.59 7.90 -11.60
CA TYR A 316 -19.53 6.68 -10.79
C TYR A 316 -18.09 6.15 -10.71
N SER A 317 -17.61 5.84 -9.50
CA SER A 317 -16.23 5.37 -9.23
C SER A 317 -15.17 6.20 -9.95
N PRO A 318 -15.09 7.52 -9.73
CA PRO A 318 -14.09 8.36 -10.38
C PRO A 318 -12.64 7.93 -10.01
N ASP A 319 -12.42 7.33 -8.86
CA ASP A 319 -11.15 6.76 -8.42
C ASP A 319 -10.65 5.63 -9.33
N GLU A 320 -11.54 4.94 -10.08
CA GLU A 320 -11.18 3.85 -10.99
C GLU A 320 -10.93 4.31 -12.43
N PHE A 321 -10.92 5.60 -12.72
CA PHE A 321 -10.54 6.12 -14.04
C PHE A 321 -9.74 7.42 -14.00
N LEU A 322 -9.90 8.25 -12.97
CA LEU A 322 -9.24 9.56 -12.87
C LEU A 322 -7.71 9.41 -12.88
N TRP A 323 -7.18 8.64 -11.94
CA TRP A 323 -5.73 8.43 -11.81
C TRP A 323 -5.15 7.75 -13.04
N ALA A 324 -5.83 6.73 -13.55
CA ALA A 324 -5.48 6.01 -14.77
C ALA A 324 -5.41 6.93 -15.99
N THR A 325 -6.35 7.88 -16.10
CA THR A 325 -6.40 8.87 -17.18
C THR A 325 -5.27 9.90 -17.06
N ILE A 326 -5.08 10.47 -15.86
CA ILE A 326 -4.00 11.44 -15.59
C ILE A 326 -2.64 10.84 -15.93
N GLN A 327 -2.42 9.56 -15.60
CA GLN A 327 -1.19 8.82 -15.91
C GLN A 327 -0.87 8.74 -17.42
N ARG A 328 -1.86 8.95 -18.30
CA ARG A 328 -1.69 8.89 -19.75
C ARG A 328 -1.54 10.26 -20.43
N ILE A 329 -1.57 11.33 -19.64
CA ILE A 329 -1.35 12.69 -20.16
C ILE A 329 0.16 12.94 -20.26
N PRO A 330 0.71 13.25 -21.46
CA PRO A 330 2.16 13.32 -21.69
C PRO A 330 2.89 14.34 -20.82
N GLU A 331 2.24 15.46 -20.47
CA GLU A 331 2.82 16.55 -19.69
C GLU A 331 2.91 16.26 -18.19
N VAL A 332 2.26 15.18 -17.72
CA VAL A 332 2.25 14.82 -16.31
C VAL A 332 3.58 14.18 -15.93
N PRO A 333 4.25 14.64 -14.87
CA PRO A 333 5.51 14.05 -14.41
C PRO A 333 5.39 12.56 -14.11
N GLY A 334 6.31 11.75 -14.64
CA GLY A 334 6.32 10.29 -14.44
C GLY A 334 5.19 9.55 -15.15
N SER A 335 4.49 10.21 -16.10
CA SER A 335 3.41 9.59 -16.89
C SER A 335 3.93 8.56 -17.89
N PHE A 336 3.05 7.63 -18.29
CA PHE A 336 3.22 6.79 -19.46
C PHE A 336 2.38 7.37 -20.60
N PRO A 337 2.99 7.93 -21.66
CA PRO A 337 2.25 8.38 -22.84
C PRO A 337 1.38 7.26 -23.40
N SER A 338 0.24 7.61 -23.98
CA SER A 338 -0.66 6.64 -24.61
C SER A 338 0.06 5.89 -25.72
N SER A 339 0.44 4.66 -25.47
CA SER A 339 0.92 3.74 -26.49
C SER A 339 0.10 2.47 -26.39
N ASN A 340 -0.30 1.92 -27.55
CA ASN A 340 -1.02 0.64 -27.62
C ASN A 340 -0.19 -0.55 -27.09
N LYS A 341 1.05 -0.33 -26.65
CA LYS A 341 1.97 -1.38 -26.21
C LYS A 341 1.98 -1.61 -24.69
N TYR A 342 1.37 -0.71 -23.89
CA TYR A 342 1.54 -0.73 -22.43
C TYR A 342 0.21 -0.50 -21.70
N ASP A 343 -0.73 -1.42 -21.90
CA ASP A 343 -1.86 -1.53 -20.98
C ASP A 343 -1.33 -2.20 -19.71
N LEU A 344 -1.16 -1.42 -18.66
CA LEU A 344 -0.68 -1.89 -17.38
C LEU A 344 -1.86 -2.38 -16.54
N SER A 345 -2.09 -3.68 -16.55
CA SER A 345 -3.14 -4.32 -15.74
C SER A 345 -2.79 -4.32 -14.24
N ASP A 346 -3.77 -4.63 -13.38
CA ASP A 346 -3.58 -4.80 -11.94
C ASP A 346 -2.51 -5.86 -11.60
N MET A 347 -2.39 -6.90 -12.44
CA MET A 347 -1.35 -7.93 -12.30
C MET A 347 0.07 -7.42 -12.58
N ASN A 348 0.22 -6.32 -13.30
CA ASN A 348 1.51 -5.74 -13.65
C ASN A 348 1.84 -4.49 -12.85
N ALA A 349 0.83 -3.78 -12.33
CA ALA A 349 1.03 -2.64 -11.44
C ALA A 349 1.59 -3.09 -10.09
N ILE A 350 2.62 -2.39 -9.58
CA ILE A 350 3.26 -2.80 -8.33
C ILE A 350 2.49 -2.37 -7.08
N ALA A 351 1.55 -1.42 -7.22
CA ALA A 351 0.91 -0.79 -6.08
C ALA A 351 0.19 -1.79 -5.18
N ARG A 352 -0.59 -2.69 -5.78
CA ARG A 352 -1.48 -3.56 -5.00
C ARG A 352 -1.72 -4.89 -5.68
N PHE A 353 -1.49 -6.00 -4.95
CA PHE A 353 -1.98 -7.31 -5.31
C PHE A 353 -3.41 -7.50 -4.81
N VAL A 354 -4.32 -7.81 -5.73
CA VAL A 354 -5.73 -8.14 -5.46
C VAL A 354 -6.04 -9.47 -6.11
N LYS A 355 -6.74 -10.36 -5.41
CA LYS A 355 -7.16 -11.65 -5.95
C LYS A 355 -8.67 -11.63 -6.20
N TRP A 356 -9.06 -11.62 -7.48
CA TRP A 356 -10.45 -11.63 -7.92
C TRP A 356 -10.96 -13.04 -8.10
N GLN A 357 -12.10 -13.38 -7.51
CA GLN A 357 -12.70 -14.71 -7.54
C GLN A 357 -12.83 -15.31 -8.96
N TYR A 358 -13.16 -14.50 -9.95
CA TYR A 358 -13.37 -14.93 -11.33
C TYR A 358 -12.09 -15.21 -12.11
N PHE A 359 -10.91 -14.93 -11.57
CA PHE A 359 -9.61 -15.26 -12.14
C PHE A 359 -8.87 -16.35 -11.36
N GLU A 360 -9.45 -16.83 -10.27
CA GLU A 360 -8.87 -17.91 -9.47
C GLU A 360 -8.95 -19.24 -10.18
N GLY A 361 -7.93 -20.08 -10.02
CA GLY A 361 -7.95 -21.42 -10.61
C GLY A 361 -6.61 -22.13 -10.50
N ASP A 362 -6.45 -23.15 -11.30
CA ASP A 362 -5.19 -23.88 -11.41
C ASP A 362 -4.17 -23.08 -12.23
N VAL A 363 -3.12 -22.62 -11.55
CA VAL A 363 -2.04 -21.85 -12.15
C VAL A 363 -1.28 -22.64 -13.21
N SER A 364 -1.22 -23.98 -13.08
CA SER A 364 -0.60 -24.84 -14.09
C SER A 364 -1.39 -24.87 -15.41
N ASN A 365 -2.69 -24.59 -15.32
CA ASN A 365 -3.61 -24.49 -16.46
C ASN A 365 -3.84 -23.04 -16.92
N GLY A 366 -3.02 -22.08 -16.45
CA GLY A 366 -3.03 -20.70 -16.93
C GLY A 366 -3.85 -19.70 -16.11
N ALA A 367 -4.41 -20.10 -14.98
CA ALA A 367 -5.02 -19.13 -14.06
C ALA A 367 -3.96 -18.15 -13.51
N PRO A 368 -4.27 -16.85 -13.38
CA PRO A 368 -3.33 -15.88 -12.82
C PRO A 368 -2.85 -16.21 -11.41
N TYR A 369 -3.71 -16.82 -10.60
CA TYR A 369 -3.41 -17.16 -9.20
C TYR A 369 -4.31 -18.31 -8.67
N PRO A 370 -3.84 -19.04 -7.63
CA PRO A 370 -4.60 -20.13 -7.03
C PRO A 370 -5.84 -19.62 -6.30
N PRO A 371 -6.82 -20.49 -5.97
CA PRO A 371 -7.99 -20.14 -5.20
C PRO A 371 -7.67 -19.45 -3.87
N CYS A 372 -8.57 -18.55 -3.43
CA CYS A 372 -8.50 -17.89 -2.14
C CYS A 372 -8.58 -18.91 -0.99
N SER A 373 -7.66 -18.82 -0.03
CA SER A 373 -7.71 -19.69 1.16
C SER A 373 -8.57 -19.13 2.29
N GLY A 374 -8.92 -17.83 2.22
CA GLY A 374 -9.81 -17.16 3.15
C GLY A 374 -11.27 -17.11 2.67
N VAL A 375 -11.86 -15.92 2.59
CA VAL A 375 -13.24 -15.72 2.15
C VAL A 375 -13.35 -14.63 1.07
N HIS A 376 -14.41 -14.64 0.27
CA HIS A 376 -14.66 -13.60 -0.70
C HIS A 376 -15.64 -12.54 -0.18
N VAL A 377 -15.29 -11.28 -0.33
CA VAL A 377 -16.16 -10.14 -0.07
C VAL A 377 -16.23 -9.28 -1.33
N ARG A 378 -17.40 -9.19 -1.96
CA ARG A 378 -17.61 -8.52 -3.26
C ARG A 378 -16.63 -9.05 -4.34
N SER A 379 -16.53 -10.37 -4.45
CA SER A 379 -15.64 -11.09 -5.37
C SER A 379 -14.14 -10.84 -5.17
N VAL A 380 -13.73 -10.18 -4.09
CA VAL A 380 -12.32 -10.01 -3.73
C VAL A 380 -11.97 -10.92 -2.56
N CYS A 381 -10.86 -11.63 -2.66
CA CYS A 381 -10.33 -12.48 -1.58
C CYS A 381 -9.94 -11.64 -0.37
N VAL A 382 -10.48 -11.97 0.79
CA VAL A 382 -9.91 -11.62 2.08
C VAL A 382 -8.96 -12.75 2.44
N PHE A 383 -7.67 -12.47 2.38
CA PHE A 383 -6.63 -13.48 2.42
C PHE A 383 -6.59 -14.27 3.72
N GLY A 384 -6.39 -15.58 3.60
CA GLY A 384 -6.08 -16.48 4.69
C GLY A 384 -4.61 -16.89 4.72
N ALA A 385 -4.20 -17.58 5.77
CA ALA A 385 -2.83 -18.07 5.97
C ALA A 385 -2.31 -18.88 4.77
N GLY A 386 -3.17 -19.66 4.10
CA GLY A 386 -2.79 -20.44 2.94
C GLY A 386 -2.45 -19.63 1.67
N ASP A 387 -2.80 -18.33 1.63
CA ASP A 387 -2.45 -17.47 0.49
C ASP A 387 -1.01 -16.94 0.57
N LEU A 388 -0.39 -16.91 1.77
CA LEU A 388 0.85 -16.20 2.04
C LEU A 388 2.04 -16.72 1.24
N SER A 389 2.19 -18.04 1.14
CA SER A 389 3.32 -18.65 0.41
C SER A 389 3.35 -18.23 -1.06
N TRP A 390 2.21 -18.16 -1.71
CA TRP A 390 2.10 -17.71 -3.10
C TRP A 390 2.25 -16.19 -3.21
N MET A 391 1.61 -15.45 -2.32
CA MET A 391 1.59 -13.97 -2.28
C MET A 391 2.98 -13.37 -2.13
N LEU A 392 3.83 -13.90 -1.27
CA LEU A 392 5.19 -13.39 -1.04
C LEU A 392 6.10 -13.48 -2.27
N ARG A 393 5.77 -14.34 -3.24
CA ARG A 393 6.49 -14.45 -4.52
C ARG A 393 6.05 -13.38 -5.54
N GLN A 394 4.99 -12.61 -5.23
CA GLN A 394 4.52 -11.56 -6.13
C GLN A 394 5.43 -10.32 -6.07
N HIS A 395 5.44 -9.55 -7.15
CA HIS A 395 6.27 -8.35 -7.29
C HIS A 395 5.65 -7.09 -6.69
N HIS A 396 4.39 -7.18 -6.25
CA HIS A 396 3.64 -6.06 -5.67
C HIS A 396 4.21 -5.62 -4.32
N LEU A 397 3.96 -4.36 -3.94
CA LEU A 397 4.42 -3.78 -2.67
C LEU A 397 3.48 -4.13 -1.52
N PHE A 398 2.18 -4.15 -1.80
CA PHE A 398 1.10 -4.41 -0.85
C PHE A 398 0.12 -5.44 -1.40
N ALA A 399 -0.71 -5.98 -0.53
CA ALA A 399 -1.85 -6.82 -0.91
C ALA A 399 -3.14 -6.37 -0.20
N ASN A 400 -4.29 -6.61 -0.84
CA ASN A 400 -5.64 -6.30 -0.35
C ASN A 400 -6.58 -7.47 -0.73
N LYS A 401 -7.36 -8.05 0.21
CA LYS A 401 -7.69 -7.52 1.55
C LYS A 401 -7.17 -8.45 2.64
N PHE A 402 -6.83 -7.84 3.78
CA PHE A 402 -6.63 -8.56 5.04
C PHE A 402 -7.68 -8.14 6.07
N ASP A 403 -8.13 -9.07 6.88
CA ASP A 403 -9.09 -8.82 7.94
C ASP A 403 -8.83 -9.73 9.13
N MET A 404 -8.55 -9.13 10.29
CA MET A 404 -8.31 -9.88 11.55
C MET A 404 -9.54 -10.66 12.02
N ASP A 405 -10.74 -10.33 11.54
CA ASP A 405 -11.96 -11.07 11.85
C ASP A 405 -12.09 -12.34 11.01
N VAL A 406 -11.40 -12.39 9.87
CA VAL A 406 -11.36 -13.53 8.96
C VAL A 406 -10.18 -14.44 9.27
N ASP A 407 -8.95 -13.90 9.22
CA ASP A 407 -7.74 -14.66 9.50
C ASP A 407 -6.64 -13.75 10.09
N PRO A 408 -6.53 -13.67 11.43
CA PRO A 408 -5.48 -12.90 12.09
C PRO A 408 -4.10 -13.55 11.97
N PHE A 409 -4.03 -14.87 11.76
CA PHE A 409 -2.76 -15.59 11.62
C PHE A 409 -2.06 -15.22 10.33
N ALA A 410 -2.83 -14.99 9.25
CA ALA A 410 -2.27 -14.46 8.00
C ALA A 410 -1.54 -13.13 8.23
N ILE A 411 -2.15 -12.21 8.98
CA ILE A 411 -1.58 -10.90 9.30
C ILE A 411 -0.39 -11.05 10.24
N GLN A 412 -0.52 -11.87 11.29
CA GLN A 412 0.55 -12.11 12.24
C GLN A 412 1.80 -12.69 11.57
N CYS A 413 1.63 -13.76 10.81
CA CYS A 413 2.76 -14.43 10.16
C CYS A 413 3.45 -13.54 9.10
N LEU A 414 2.68 -12.69 8.42
CA LEU A 414 3.23 -11.74 7.47
C LEU A 414 3.99 -10.62 8.18
N ASP A 415 3.46 -10.08 9.27
CA ASP A 415 4.09 -9.05 10.11
C ASP A 415 5.42 -9.55 10.70
N GLU A 416 5.41 -10.75 11.30
CA GLU A 416 6.61 -11.39 11.83
C GLU A 416 7.69 -11.64 10.76
N HIS A 417 7.26 -12.10 9.58
CA HIS A 417 8.17 -12.34 8.46
C HIS A 417 8.85 -11.06 7.98
N LEU A 418 8.06 -10.02 7.74
CA LEU A 418 8.57 -8.74 7.25
C LEU A 418 9.49 -8.07 8.28
N ARG A 419 9.11 -8.11 9.56
CA ARG A 419 9.92 -7.58 10.64
C ARG A 419 11.26 -8.32 10.74
N ARG A 420 11.26 -9.65 10.78
CA ARG A 420 12.49 -10.46 10.80
C ARG A 420 13.37 -10.13 9.60
N LYS A 421 12.81 -10.12 8.41
CA LYS A 421 13.54 -9.81 7.17
C LYS A 421 14.13 -8.39 7.15
N ALA A 422 13.42 -7.42 7.73
CA ALA A 422 13.91 -6.05 7.85
C ALA A 422 15.13 -5.97 8.78
N LEU A 423 15.11 -6.72 9.88
CA LEU A 423 16.20 -6.75 10.86
C LEU A 423 17.42 -7.56 10.39
N GLU A 424 17.22 -8.66 9.67
CA GLU A 424 18.31 -9.46 9.06
C GLU A 424 19.16 -8.62 8.10
N ASN A 425 18.58 -7.63 7.43
CA ASN A 425 19.31 -6.72 6.53
C ASN A 425 20.24 -5.72 7.26
N LEU A 426 20.18 -5.64 8.61
CA LEU A 426 21.09 -4.81 9.41
C LEU A 426 22.46 -5.50 9.66
N GLU A 427 22.50 -6.81 9.56
CA GLU A 427 23.71 -7.59 9.90
C GLU A 427 24.70 -7.67 8.74
N HIS A 428 24.37 -7.06 7.59
CA HIS A 428 25.21 -6.99 6.38
C HIS A 428 25.46 -5.53 5.96
#